data_7320a98e8d5af3a76f3e4f213d98004e
#
_entry.id   7320a98e8d5af3a76f3e4f213d98004e
#
_cell.length_a   1.000
_cell.length_b   1.000
_cell.length_c   1.000
_cell.angle_alpha   90.00
_cell.angle_beta   90.00
_cell.angle_gamma   90.00
#
_symmetry.space_group_name_H-M   'P 1'
#
loop_
_entity.id
_entity.type
_entity.pdbx_description
1 polymer ?
#
loop_
_entity_poly.entity_id
_entity_poly.type
_entity_poly.pdbx_seq_one_letter_code
_entity_poly.pdbx_strand_id
1 'polypeptide(L)'
;MTETEKYIEFNNVTFSYGTQGDETESRKRKDAVKDVSFAIEKGTFVCIIGSNGSGKSTVAKLMNGLILPTSGTVISAGYDTSDDQNIWEIRRLVGMVFQNPDNQIIATSVEEDVAFGLENIGVPREEMIARVDEALKMCGVDKYRHSEPHLI
;
A
#
# COMPACT_ATOMS: atom_id res chain seq x y z
N MET A 1 15.94 -14.36 23.62
CA MET A 1 15.84 -13.93 22.20
C MET A 1 14.47 -13.30 22.07
N THR A 2 14.40 -12.00 21.93
CA THR A 2 13.13 -11.30 21.67
C THR A 2 12.66 -11.70 20.28
N GLU A 3 11.51 -12.35 20.20
CA GLU A 3 10.85 -12.64 18.93
C GLU A 3 10.62 -11.30 18.22
N THR A 4 11.24 -11.07 17.06
CA THR A 4 11.06 -9.87 16.28
C THR A 4 9.64 -9.87 15.73
N GLU A 5 8.91 -8.77 15.94
CA GLU A 5 7.53 -8.60 15.46
C GLU A 5 7.49 -8.63 13.94
N LYS A 6 6.85 -9.63 13.36
CA LYS A 6 6.61 -9.71 11.92
C LYS A 6 5.53 -8.69 11.56
N TYR A 7 5.84 -7.81 10.62
CA TYR A 7 4.94 -6.74 10.21
C TYR A 7 4.16 -7.08 8.94
N ILE A 8 4.78 -7.81 8.02
CA ILE A 8 4.14 -8.37 6.83
C ILE A 8 4.44 -9.88 6.81
N GLU A 9 3.43 -10.70 6.55
CA GLU A 9 3.60 -12.15 6.36
C GLU A 9 2.83 -12.62 5.14
N PHE A 10 3.50 -13.38 4.30
CA PHE A 10 2.92 -14.12 3.18
C PHE A 10 3.02 -15.60 3.47
N ASN A 11 1.90 -16.31 3.40
CA ASN A 11 1.83 -17.75 3.65
C ASN A 11 1.21 -18.45 2.44
N ASN A 12 2.04 -19.11 1.61
CA ASN A 12 1.69 -19.86 0.40
C ASN A 12 0.79 -19.04 -0.56
N VAL A 13 1.13 -17.76 -0.75
CA VAL A 13 0.33 -16.79 -1.48
C VAL A 13 0.43 -17.03 -2.98
N THR A 14 -0.72 -17.19 -3.64
CA THR A 14 -0.86 -17.20 -5.09
C THR A 14 -1.84 -16.11 -5.51
N PHE A 15 -1.52 -15.40 -6.59
CA PHE A 15 -2.42 -14.40 -7.18
C PHE A 15 -2.36 -14.46 -8.71
N SER A 16 -3.55 -14.50 -9.32
CA SER A 16 -3.73 -14.47 -10.77
C SER A 16 -4.65 -13.32 -11.16
N TYR A 17 -4.26 -12.52 -12.15
CA TYR A 17 -5.16 -11.58 -12.79
C TYR A 17 -6.13 -12.35 -13.70
N GLY A 18 -7.44 -12.18 -13.48
CA GLY A 18 -8.47 -12.77 -14.32
C GLY A 18 -9.83 -12.17 -14.00
N THR A 19 -10.68 -11.95 -15.01
CA THR A 19 -12.06 -11.53 -14.84
C THR A 19 -12.87 -12.68 -14.25
N GLN A 20 -13.55 -12.47 -13.14
CA GLN A 20 -14.67 -13.29 -12.72
C GLN A 20 -15.78 -13.07 -13.75
N GLY A 21 -16.06 -14.06 -14.62
CA GLY A 21 -17.28 -14.00 -15.44
C GLY A 21 -17.25 -14.61 -16.85
N ASP A 22 -16.12 -14.99 -17.40
CA ASP A 22 -16.11 -15.65 -18.73
C ASP A 22 -15.71 -17.13 -18.62
N GLU A 23 -16.72 -18.00 -18.55
CA GLU A 23 -16.58 -19.47 -18.59
C GLU A 23 -16.19 -20.00 -19.98
N THR A 24 -16.05 -19.17 -21.00
CA THR A 24 -15.97 -19.60 -22.41
C THR A 24 -14.59 -19.59 -23.03
N GLU A 25 -13.55 -19.12 -22.38
CA GLU A 25 -12.17 -19.31 -22.89
C GLU A 25 -11.22 -19.77 -21.77
N SER A 26 -10.74 -21.01 -21.92
CA SER A 26 -9.61 -21.60 -21.19
C SER A 26 -8.28 -20.90 -21.53
N ARG A 27 -8.23 -19.57 -21.44
CA ARG A 27 -6.97 -18.85 -21.35
C ARG A 27 -6.36 -19.19 -20.00
N LYS A 28 -5.30 -19.98 -19.98
CA LYS A 28 -4.50 -20.31 -18.81
C LYS A 28 -4.29 -19.03 -18.02
N ARG A 29 -4.95 -18.89 -16.86
CA ARG A 29 -4.69 -17.83 -15.90
C ARG A 29 -3.19 -17.85 -15.62
N LYS A 30 -2.51 -16.76 -15.88
CA LYS A 30 -1.10 -16.66 -15.60
C LYS A 30 -0.95 -16.12 -14.18
N ASP A 31 -0.43 -16.95 -13.29
CA ASP A 31 -0.12 -16.52 -11.94
C ASP A 31 0.89 -15.37 -12.00
N ALA A 32 0.54 -14.24 -11.43
CA ALA A 32 1.45 -13.10 -11.24
C ALA A 32 2.33 -13.30 -10.01
N VAL A 33 1.79 -14.02 -9.00
CA VAL A 33 2.50 -14.50 -7.82
C VAL A 33 2.10 -15.95 -7.63
N LYS A 34 3.04 -16.85 -7.36
CA LYS A 34 2.78 -18.28 -7.23
C LYS A 34 3.50 -18.86 -6.02
N ASP A 35 2.71 -19.37 -5.07
CA ASP A 35 3.18 -20.09 -3.87
C ASP A 35 4.33 -19.38 -3.15
N VAL A 36 4.13 -18.10 -2.85
CA VAL A 36 5.15 -17.25 -2.23
C VAL A 36 4.92 -17.18 -0.72
N SER A 37 6.00 -17.46 0.05
CA SER A 37 6.01 -17.34 1.50
C SER A 37 7.23 -16.57 1.95
N PHE A 38 7.04 -15.51 2.74
CA PHE A 38 8.10 -14.74 3.40
C PHE A 38 7.50 -13.87 4.52
N ALA A 39 8.37 -13.31 5.34
CA ALA A 39 7.98 -12.32 6.33
C ALA A 39 8.93 -11.12 6.30
N ILE A 40 8.39 -9.95 6.64
CA ILE A 40 9.15 -8.71 6.84
C ILE A 40 8.98 -8.30 8.30
N GLU A 41 10.09 -8.12 8.98
CA GLU A 41 10.12 -7.68 10.37
C GLU A 41 9.92 -6.17 10.47
N LYS A 42 9.27 -5.72 11.53
CA LYS A 42 9.08 -4.29 11.82
C LYS A 42 10.41 -3.56 11.92
N GLY A 43 10.48 -2.38 11.31
CA GLY A 43 11.67 -1.53 11.34
C GLY A 43 12.79 -1.96 10.39
N THR A 44 12.53 -2.95 9.51
CA THR A 44 13.51 -3.38 8.50
C THR A 44 13.31 -2.67 7.16
N PHE A 45 14.40 -2.52 6.41
CA PHE A 45 14.37 -2.10 5.01
C PHE A 45 14.54 -3.32 4.12
N VAL A 46 13.57 -3.57 3.24
CA VAL A 46 13.56 -4.74 2.34
C VAL A 46 13.49 -4.29 0.88
N CYS A 47 14.33 -4.87 0.02
CA CYS A 47 14.32 -4.61 -1.41
C CYS A 47 13.85 -5.84 -2.17
N ILE A 48 12.82 -5.70 -3.02
CA ILE A 48 12.33 -6.75 -3.91
C ILE A 48 12.88 -6.52 -5.32
N ILE A 49 13.74 -7.42 -5.79
CA ILE A 49 14.41 -7.32 -7.07
C ILE A 49 13.84 -8.35 -8.05
N GLY A 50 13.76 -7.98 -9.32
CA GLY A 50 13.30 -8.88 -10.39
C GLY A 50 13.05 -8.14 -11.69
N SER A 51 12.92 -8.88 -12.80
CA SER A 51 12.61 -8.35 -14.13
C SER A 51 11.22 -7.70 -14.21
N ASN A 52 10.96 -6.95 -15.29
CA ASN A 52 9.62 -6.41 -15.54
C ASN A 52 8.62 -7.55 -15.71
N GLY A 53 7.44 -7.42 -15.09
CA GLY A 53 6.42 -8.47 -15.10
C GLY A 53 6.65 -9.63 -14.13
N SER A 54 7.66 -9.58 -13.23
CA SER A 54 7.93 -10.62 -12.24
C SER A 54 7.02 -10.62 -11.00
N GLY A 55 6.00 -9.75 -10.94
CA GLY A 55 5.04 -9.73 -9.84
C GLY A 55 5.36 -8.76 -8.69
N LYS A 56 6.45 -7.97 -8.75
CA LYS A 56 6.85 -7.04 -7.66
C LYS A 56 5.72 -6.08 -7.24
N SER A 57 5.11 -5.39 -8.21
CA SER A 57 3.99 -4.48 -7.94
C SER A 57 2.74 -5.21 -7.46
N THR A 58 2.56 -6.47 -7.85
CA THR A 58 1.47 -7.32 -7.37
C THR A 58 1.68 -7.67 -5.90
N VAL A 59 2.90 -8.04 -5.51
CA VAL A 59 3.27 -8.29 -4.11
C VAL A 59 3.03 -7.03 -3.26
N ALA A 60 3.46 -5.85 -3.72
CA ALA A 60 3.23 -4.60 -3.00
C ALA A 60 1.72 -4.30 -2.81
N LYS A 61 0.90 -4.55 -3.84
CA LYS A 61 -0.56 -4.38 -3.75
C LYS A 61 -1.23 -5.38 -2.80
N LEU A 62 -0.72 -6.60 -2.74
CA LEU A 62 -1.18 -7.61 -1.78
C LEU A 62 -0.86 -7.22 -0.33
N MET A 63 0.33 -6.61 -0.08
CA MET A 63 0.72 -6.13 1.25
C MET A 63 -0.22 -5.05 1.80
N ASN A 64 -0.75 -4.19 0.95
CA ASN A 64 -1.64 -3.09 1.35
C ASN A 64 -3.14 -3.49 1.31
N GLY A 65 -3.45 -4.73 0.92
CA GLY A 65 -4.85 -5.17 0.73
C GLY A 65 -5.55 -4.46 -0.43
N LEU A 66 -4.82 -3.90 -1.40
CA LEU A 66 -5.41 -3.30 -2.61
C LEU A 66 -5.96 -4.38 -3.54
N ILE A 67 -5.34 -5.56 -3.52
CA ILE A 67 -5.81 -6.79 -4.15
C ILE A 67 -5.69 -7.92 -3.13
N LEU A 68 -6.58 -8.91 -3.25
CA LEU A 68 -6.62 -10.07 -2.36
C LEU A 68 -5.98 -11.28 -3.02
N PRO A 69 -5.32 -12.17 -2.27
CA PRO A 69 -4.73 -13.38 -2.82
C PRO A 69 -5.82 -14.32 -3.38
N THR A 70 -5.50 -15.04 -4.45
CA THR A 70 -6.37 -16.11 -4.98
C THR A 70 -6.34 -17.33 -4.06
N SER A 71 -5.19 -17.59 -3.42
CA SER A 71 -5.02 -18.60 -2.37
C SER A 71 -3.85 -18.21 -1.46
N GLY A 72 -3.79 -18.81 -0.29
CA GLY A 72 -2.86 -18.43 0.77
C GLY A 72 -3.37 -17.25 1.60
N THR A 73 -2.52 -16.72 2.48
CA THR A 73 -2.90 -15.67 3.42
C THR A 73 -1.83 -14.57 3.44
N VAL A 74 -2.28 -13.33 3.47
CA VAL A 74 -1.41 -12.15 3.69
C VAL A 74 -1.83 -11.47 4.99
N ILE A 75 -0.90 -11.37 5.93
CA ILE A 75 -1.06 -10.60 7.16
C ILE A 75 -0.26 -9.31 7.03
N SER A 76 -0.88 -8.18 7.29
CA SER A 76 -0.27 -6.85 7.23
C SER A 76 -0.52 -6.09 8.51
N ALA A 77 0.55 -5.67 9.19
CA ALA A 77 0.49 -5.00 10.50
C ALA A 77 -0.35 -5.76 11.54
N GLY A 78 -0.33 -7.12 11.49
CA GLY A 78 -1.09 -7.99 12.37
C GLY A 78 -2.53 -8.29 11.93
N TYR A 79 -2.99 -7.73 10.80
CA TYR A 79 -4.34 -7.90 10.27
C TYR A 79 -4.36 -8.77 9.01
N ASP A 80 -5.34 -9.67 8.88
CA ASP A 80 -5.57 -10.44 7.66
C ASP A 80 -6.16 -9.52 6.58
N THR A 81 -5.53 -9.48 5.40
CA THR A 81 -5.97 -8.65 4.28
C THR A 81 -7.27 -9.13 3.64
N SER A 82 -7.66 -10.38 3.88
CA SER A 82 -8.91 -10.95 3.35
C SER A 82 -10.15 -10.61 4.18
N ASP A 83 -9.97 -10.04 5.37
CA ASP A 83 -11.06 -9.59 6.22
C ASP A 83 -11.39 -8.12 5.92
N ASP A 84 -12.55 -7.89 5.31
CA ASP A 84 -13.03 -6.56 4.94
C ASP A 84 -13.10 -5.57 6.12
N GLN A 85 -13.27 -6.08 7.35
CA GLN A 85 -13.31 -5.24 8.56
C GLN A 85 -11.93 -4.63 8.88
N ASN A 86 -10.86 -5.27 8.44
CA ASN A 86 -9.48 -4.86 8.72
C ASN A 86 -8.91 -3.88 7.68
N ILE A 87 -9.56 -3.73 6.53
CA ILE A 87 -8.98 -3.04 5.37
C ILE A 87 -8.62 -1.58 5.66
N TRP A 88 -9.41 -0.90 6.48
CA TRP A 88 -9.15 0.49 6.86
C TRP A 88 -7.93 0.61 7.79
N GLU A 89 -7.78 -0.32 8.75
CA GLU A 89 -6.61 -0.33 9.63
C GLU A 89 -5.34 -0.69 8.86
N ILE A 90 -5.41 -1.66 7.95
CA ILE A 90 -4.28 -2.01 7.07
C ILE A 90 -3.83 -0.79 6.27
N ARG A 91 -4.75 -0.09 5.59
CA ARG A 91 -4.43 1.07 4.75
C ARG A 91 -3.92 2.27 5.56
N ARG A 92 -4.34 2.39 6.81
CA ARG A 92 -3.84 3.40 7.73
C ARG A 92 -2.39 3.13 8.17
N LEU A 93 -2.02 1.85 8.33
CA LEU A 93 -0.71 1.41 8.83
C LEU A 93 0.29 1.11 7.73
N VAL A 94 -0.18 0.70 6.55
CA VAL A 94 0.65 0.29 5.40
C VAL A 94 0.39 1.20 4.22
N GLY A 95 1.12 2.30 4.15
CA GLY A 95 1.07 3.24 3.03
C GLY A 95 1.67 2.65 1.75
N MET A 96 1.18 3.08 0.60
CA MET A 96 1.68 2.65 -0.71
C MET A 96 1.98 3.85 -1.60
N VAL A 97 3.18 3.86 -2.19
CA VAL A 97 3.56 4.80 -3.25
C VAL A 97 3.54 4.05 -4.58
N PHE A 98 2.79 4.56 -5.56
CA PHE A 98 2.70 3.94 -6.88
C PHE A 98 3.85 4.39 -7.79
N GLN A 99 4.05 3.66 -8.89
CA GLN A 99 5.12 3.90 -9.84
C GLN A 99 5.01 5.26 -10.55
N ASN A 100 3.79 5.76 -10.74
CA ASN A 100 3.55 7.10 -11.30
C ASN A 100 2.94 7.99 -10.21
N PRO A 101 3.75 8.82 -9.53
CA PRO A 101 3.29 9.67 -8.43
C PRO A 101 2.33 10.77 -8.90
N ASP A 102 2.45 11.27 -10.12
CA ASP A 102 1.60 12.35 -10.63
C ASP A 102 0.11 11.97 -10.64
N ASN A 103 -0.19 10.70 -10.85
CA ASN A 103 -1.57 10.20 -10.84
C ASN A 103 -2.16 10.10 -9.40
N GLN A 104 -1.37 10.36 -8.38
CA GLN A 104 -1.80 10.32 -6.98
C GLN A 104 -2.13 11.71 -6.43
N ILE A 105 -1.66 12.75 -7.09
CA ILE A 105 -1.92 14.14 -6.72
C ILE A 105 -3.37 14.47 -7.08
N ILE A 106 -4.15 14.87 -6.09
CA ILE A 106 -5.59 15.12 -6.21
C ILE A 106 -5.90 16.60 -5.94
N ALA A 107 -5.12 17.23 -5.05
CA ALA A 107 -5.37 18.58 -4.60
C ALA A 107 -4.60 19.64 -5.41
N THR A 108 -5.04 20.89 -5.25
CA THR A 108 -4.45 22.03 -5.93
C THR A 108 -3.25 22.63 -5.20
N SER A 109 -3.06 22.29 -3.93
CA SER A 109 -1.90 22.69 -3.14
C SER A 109 -1.28 21.50 -2.42
N VAL A 110 0.02 21.61 -2.11
CA VAL A 110 0.76 20.59 -1.36
C VAL A 110 0.13 20.31 0.01
N GLU A 111 -0.33 21.35 0.69
CA GLU A 111 -0.97 21.22 2.00
C GLU A 111 -2.28 20.42 1.93
N GLU A 112 -3.13 20.74 0.94
CA GLU A 112 -4.39 20.02 0.73
C GLU A 112 -4.16 18.58 0.32
N ASP A 113 -3.16 18.29 -0.51
CA ASP A 113 -2.84 16.94 -0.96
C ASP A 113 -2.37 16.07 0.21
N VAL A 114 -1.51 16.61 1.08
CA VAL A 114 -1.08 15.91 2.31
C VAL A 114 -2.25 15.74 3.29
N ALA A 115 -3.16 16.71 3.39
CA ALA A 115 -4.32 16.64 4.26
C ALA A 115 -5.35 15.60 3.80
N PHE A 116 -5.46 15.36 2.49
CA PHE A 116 -6.47 14.47 1.89
C PHE A 116 -6.49 13.07 2.50
N GLY A 117 -5.31 12.48 2.75
CA GLY A 117 -5.22 11.18 3.40
C GLY A 117 -5.79 11.18 4.82
N LEU A 118 -5.54 12.25 5.59
CA LEU A 118 -6.03 12.40 6.95
C LEU A 118 -7.54 12.65 7.00
N GLU A 119 -8.07 13.39 6.04
CA GLU A 119 -9.52 13.62 5.87
C GLU A 119 -10.25 12.30 5.64
N ASN A 120 -9.72 11.45 4.74
CA ASN A 120 -10.33 10.17 4.40
C ASN A 120 -10.41 9.20 5.60
N ILE A 121 -9.49 9.30 6.54
CA ILE A 121 -9.52 8.49 7.78
C ILE A 121 -10.19 9.20 8.95
N GLY A 122 -10.82 10.36 8.72
CA GLY A 122 -11.63 11.07 9.70
C GLY A 122 -10.85 11.74 10.83
N VAL A 123 -9.61 12.17 10.59
CA VAL A 123 -8.80 12.88 11.59
C VAL A 123 -9.44 14.25 11.88
N PRO A 124 -9.63 14.62 13.17
CA PRO A 124 -10.15 15.94 13.53
C PRO A 124 -9.28 17.08 13.00
N ARG A 125 -9.91 18.18 12.58
CA ARG A 125 -9.23 19.31 11.91
C ARG A 125 -8.02 19.85 12.70
N GLU A 126 -8.16 19.99 14.01
CA GLU A 126 -7.07 20.52 14.86
C GLU A 126 -5.84 19.61 14.85
N GLU A 127 -6.06 18.31 14.94
CA GLU A 127 -5.03 17.29 14.87
C GLU A 127 -4.43 17.19 13.44
N MET A 128 -5.27 17.30 12.42
CA MET A 128 -4.87 17.28 11.01
C MET A 128 -3.86 18.38 10.70
N ILE A 129 -4.12 19.61 11.13
CA ILE A 129 -3.22 20.75 10.91
C ILE A 129 -1.82 20.46 11.49
N ALA A 130 -1.76 19.93 12.71
CA ALA A 130 -0.50 19.58 13.34
C ALA A 130 0.25 18.48 12.60
N ARG A 131 -0.45 17.42 12.17
CA ARG A 131 0.13 16.30 11.42
C ARG A 131 0.63 16.70 10.04
N VAL A 132 -0.13 17.54 9.33
CA VAL A 132 0.29 18.10 8.03
C VAL A 132 1.56 18.92 8.18
N ASP A 133 1.60 19.79 9.19
CA ASP A 133 2.79 20.63 9.47
C ASP A 133 4.02 19.78 9.77
N GLU A 134 3.87 18.74 10.57
CA GLU A 134 4.95 17.79 10.89
C GLU A 134 5.42 17.04 9.64
N ALA A 135 4.49 16.52 8.83
CA ALA A 135 4.82 15.78 7.62
C ALA A 135 5.56 16.64 6.59
N LEU A 136 5.11 17.88 6.35
CA LEU A 136 5.76 18.81 5.44
C LEU A 136 7.18 19.15 5.89
N LYS A 137 7.40 19.38 7.19
CA LYS A 137 8.72 19.64 7.76
C LYS A 137 9.63 18.42 7.66
N MET A 138 9.11 17.23 7.98
CA MET A 138 9.89 15.99 7.90
C MET A 138 10.37 15.69 6.48
N CYS A 139 9.55 16.01 5.47
CA CYS A 139 9.90 15.87 4.06
C CYS A 139 10.71 17.05 3.51
N GLY A 140 10.88 18.16 4.25
CA GLY A 140 11.59 19.37 3.82
C GLY A 140 10.87 20.15 2.72
N VAL A 141 9.55 20.01 2.61
CA VAL A 141 8.70 20.66 1.60
C VAL A 141 7.77 21.73 2.18
N ASP A 142 7.94 22.10 3.44
CA ASP A 142 7.15 23.08 4.18
C ASP A 142 7.08 24.46 3.49
N LYS A 143 8.16 24.86 2.84
CA LYS A 143 8.24 26.09 2.06
C LYS A 143 7.35 26.11 0.82
N TYR A 144 6.91 24.93 0.35
CA TYR A 144 6.05 24.75 -0.81
C TYR A 144 4.58 24.48 -0.44
N ARG A 145 4.22 24.65 0.84
CA ARG A 145 2.91 24.36 1.40
C ARG A 145 1.74 24.80 0.50
N HIS A 146 1.80 26.02 -0.01
CA HIS A 146 0.76 26.64 -0.81
C HIS A 146 1.02 26.61 -2.33
N SER A 147 2.08 25.90 -2.74
CA SER A 147 2.40 25.71 -4.15
C SER A 147 1.55 24.58 -4.76
N GLU A 148 1.37 24.65 -6.07
CA GLU A 148 0.80 23.55 -6.82
C GLU A 148 1.78 22.37 -6.84
N PRO A 149 1.36 21.13 -6.50
CA PRO A 149 2.27 19.99 -6.35
C PRO A 149 3.10 19.67 -7.59
N HIS A 150 2.56 19.92 -8.79
CA HIS A 150 3.26 19.67 -10.05
C HIS A 150 4.30 20.75 -10.44
N LEU A 151 4.47 21.77 -9.61
CA LEU A 151 5.45 22.83 -9.81
C LEU A 151 6.67 22.71 -8.89
N ILE A 152 6.78 21.65 -8.08
CA ILE A 152 7.86 21.43 -7.11
C ILE A 152 8.69 20.20 -7.45
#